data_67622a8d7c75dcd2ba16765d5f8ce48a
#
_entry.id   67622a8d7c75dcd2ba16765d5f8ce48a
#
_cell.length_a   1.000
_cell.length_b   1.000
_cell.length_c   1.000
_cell.angle_alpha   90.00
_cell.angle_beta   90.00
_cell.angle_gamma   90.00
#
_symmetry.space_group_name_H-M   'P 1'
#
loop_
_entity.id
_entity.type
_entity.pdbx_description
1 polymer ?
#
loop_
_entity_poly.entity_id
_entity_poly.type
_entity_poly.pdbx_seq_one_letter_code
_entity_poly.pdbx_strand_id
1 'polypeptide(L)'
;QEVRAVAATSLFGAFTRRGSSQALGNDADAALLAALREWADVILVGAGTVRAEEYGPSQTPIAIVSQSLCVDTSLGVFDSPTVIILTPQSATSVNSLSAAGAQVMSTEDGSAKQIVDALHSCGFNRIVCEGGPGIYADLLANDLIDVLHLTIDPSVGSADAHWGLTFPSHPEFLREFQLEHVATTSDSMLFSRYRRVTR
;
A
#
# COMPACT_ATOMS: atom_id res chain seq x y z
N GLN A 1 -3.68 -7.76 15.97
CA GLN A 1 -3.84 -7.34 14.57
C GLN A 1 -3.38 -5.89 14.43
N GLU A 2 -2.55 -5.60 13.43
CA GLU A 2 -2.05 -4.25 13.18
C GLU A 2 -1.87 -4.02 11.67
N VAL A 3 -2.41 -2.90 11.18
CA VAL A 3 -2.23 -2.43 9.80
C VAL A 3 -1.32 -1.21 9.81
N ARG A 4 -0.20 -1.31 9.11
CA ARG A 4 0.72 -0.18 8.89
C ARG A 4 0.65 0.28 7.45
N ALA A 5 0.56 1.59 7.24
CA ALA A 5 0.78 2.18 5.93
C ALA A 5 2.20 2.76 5.86
N VAL A 6 2.85 2.62 4.72
CA VAL A 6 4.14 3.22 4.43
C VAL A 6 4.05 4.01 3.13
N ALA A 7 4.47 5.27 3.17
CA ALA A 7 4.43 6.15 2.01
C ALA A 7 5.62 7.12 2.01
N ALA A 8 6.12 7.42 0.82
CA ALA A 8 7.04 8.52 0.59
C ALA A 8 6.32 9.67 -0.14
N THR A 9 6.59 10.89 0.26
CA THR A 9 6.02 12.10 -0.37
C THR A 9 7.07 13.18 -0.52
N SER A 10 6.85 14.10 -1.46
CA SER A 10 7.57 15.37 -1.49
C SER A 10 7.12 16.31 -0.37
N LEU A 11 7.80 17.45 -0.18
CA LEU A 11 7.46 18.47 0.83
C LEU A 11 6.00 18.93 0.78
N PHE A 12 5.36 18.94 -0.37
CA PHE A 12 3.96 19.31 -0.55
C PHE A 12 3.02 18.13 -0.81
N GLY A 13 3.45 16.90 -0.45
CA GLY A 13 2.57 15.74 -0.46
C GLY A 13 2.37 15.07 -1.82
N ALA A 14 3.27 15.26 -2.78
CA ALA A 14 3.25 14.48 -4.01
C ALA A 14 3.74 13.05 -3.75
N PHE A 15 2.98 12.04 -4.20
CA PHE A 15 3.29 10.61 -4.04
C PHE A 15 4.16 10.04 -5.15
N THR A 16 4.34 10.77 -6.24
CA THR A 16 5.18 10.35 -7.36
C THR A 16 5.99 11.51 -7.90
N ARG A 17 7.12 11.18 -8.50
CA ARG A 17 7.93 12.06 -9.32
C ARG A 17 8.28 11.33 -10.61
N ARG A 18 7.97 11.92 -11.77
CA ARG A 18 8.14 11.28 -13.09
C ARG A 18 7.37 9.94 -13.20
N GLY A 19 6.19 9.86 -12.58
CA GLY A 19 5.32 8.69 -12.64
C GLY A 19 5.67 7.54 -11.70
N SER A 20 6.73 7.66 -10.86
CA SER A 20 7.13 6.63 -9.90
C SER A 20 7.39 7.23 -8.52
N SER A 21 7.12 6.45 -7.48
CA SER A 21 7.46 6.77 -6.09
C SER A 21 8.93 6.53 -5.77
N GLN A 22 9.62 5.67 -6.54
CA GLN A 22 11.04 5.35 -6.35
C GLN A 22 11.96 6.59 -6.40
N ALA A 23 11.52 7.62 -7.13
CA ALA A 23 12.26 8.88 -7.23
C ALA A 23 12.12 9.79 -5.99
N LEU A 24 11.31 9.40 -4.98
CA LEU A 24 11.07 10.11 -3.72
C LEU A 24 11.75 9.44 -2.52
N GLY A 25 12.53 8.39 -2.73
CA GLY A 25 13.21 7.65 -1.68
C GLY A 25 14.74 7.72 -1.79
N ASN A 26 15.39 7.18 -0.78
CA ASN A 26 16.83 6.91 -0.75
C ASN A 26 17.10 5.52 -0.16
N ASP A 27 18.37 5.16 0.04
CA ASP A 27 18.73 3.85 0.61
C ASP A 27 18.14 3.61 2.01
N ALA A 28 17.95 4.65 2.81
CA ALA A 28 17.32 4.54 4.13
C ALA A 28 15.81 4.27 4.02
N ASP A 29 15.14 4.86 3.04
CA ASP A 29 13.72 4.57 2.73
C ASP A 29 13.56 3.13 2.22
N ALA A 30 14.43 2.69 1.33
CA ALA A 30 14.44 1.30 0.86
C ALA A 30 14.69 0.31 2.02
N ALA A 31 15.59 0.64 2.96
CA ALA A 31 15.83 -0.18 4.14
C ALA A 31 14.62 -0.20 5.09
N LEU A 32 13.92 0.91 5.28
CA LEU A 32 12.68 0.98 6.04
C LEU A 32 11.60 0.09 5.41
N LEU A 33 11.42 0.18 4.10
CA LEU A 33 10.45 -0.65 3.38
C LEU A 33 10.76 -2.14 3.52
N ALA A 34 12.03 -2.53 3.36
CA ALA A 34 12.47 -3.91 3.55
C ALA A 34 12.18 -4.41 4.97
N ALA A 35 12.50 -3.63 6.00
CA ALA A 35 12.22 -3.98 7.39
C ALA A 35 10.72 -4.10 7.68
N LEU A 36 9.88 -3.27 7.07
CA LEU A 36 8.42 -3.37 7.19
C LEU A 36 7.87 -4.63 6.51
N ARG A 37 8.42 -5.02 5.35
CA ARG A 37 8.07 -6.26 4.68
C ARG A 37 8.46 -7.49 5.50
N GLU A 38 9.62 -7.48 6.15
CA GLU A 38 10.03 -8.55 7.08
C GLU A 38 9.15 -8.63 8.33
N TRP A 39 8.70 -7.49 8.84
CA TRP A 39 7.79 -7.44 9.97
C TRP A 39 6.40 -7.97 9.61
N ALA A 40 5.94 -7.77 8.39
CA ALA A 40 4.58 -8.07 7.95
C ALA A 40 4.36 -9.57 7.70
N ASP A 41 3.13 -10.03 7.92
CA ASP A 41 2.66 -11.34 7.46
C ASP A 41 2.22 -11.28 5.99
N VAL A 42 1.79 -10.08 5.52
CA VAL A 42 1.37 -9.83 4.15
C VAL A 42 1.56 -8.36 3.76
N ILE A 43 1.95 -8.15 2.50
CA ILE A 43 1.98 -6.83 1.84
C ILE A 43 0.64 -6.61 1.16
N LEU A 44 -0.02 -5.47 1.42
CA LEU A 44 -1.25 -5.05 0.76
C LEU A 44 -0.94 -3.92 -0.23
N VAL A 45 -1.29 -4.10 -1.49
CA VAL A 45 -0.96 -3.12 -2.55
C VAL A 45 -2.04 -3.10 -3.65
N GLY A 46 -2.23 -1.97 -4.30
CA GLY A 46 -3.13 -1.84 -5.45
C GLY A 46 -2.50 -2.33 -6.76
N ALA A 47 -3.30 -2.94 -7.64
CA ALA A 47 -2.86 -3.39 -8.96
C ALA A 47 -2.26 -2.25 -9.81
N GLY A 48 -2.72 -1.02 -9.63
CA GLY A 48 -2.16 0.17 -10.28
C GLY A 48 -0.72 0.43 -9.85
N THR A 49 -0.43 0.33 -8.55
CA THR A 49 0.90 0.50 -7.98
C THR A 49 1.83 -0.64 -8.40
N VAL A 50 1.36 -1.89 -8.34
CA VAL A 50 2.13 -3.07 -8.80
C VAL A 50 2.62 -2.88 -10.22
N ARG A 51 1.77 -2.36 -11.11
CA ARG A 51 2.12 -2.09 -12.52
C ARG A 51 3.04 -0.89 -12.67
N ALA A 52 2.76 0.23 -11.98
CA ALA A 52 3.52 1.46 -12.13
C ALA A 52 4.94 1.36 -11.58
N GLU A 53 5.12 0.57 -10.52
CA GLU A 53 6.41 0.37 -9.85
C GLU A 53 7.08 -0.95 -10.26
N GLU A 54 6.52 -1.68 -11.22
CA GLU A 54 7.06 -2.95 -11.76
C GLU A 54 7.48 -3.92 -10.64
N TYR A 55 6.54 -4.23 -9.73
CA TYR A 55 6.83 -5.06 -8.56
C TYR A 55 7.49 -6.39 -8.92
N GLY A 56 8.66 -6.62 -8.35
CA GLY A 56 9.39 -7.88 -8.41
C GLY A 56 8.90 -8.90 -7.37
N PRO A 57 9.55 -10.07 -7.31
CA PRO A 57 9.21 -11.12 -6.36
C PRO A 57 9.48 -10.69 -4.91
N SER A 58 8.67 -11.20 -3.98
CA SER A 58 8.81 -10.99 -2.55
C SER A 58 8.70 -12.31 -1.79
N GLN A 59 9.47 -12.47 -0.72
CA GLN A 59 9.33 -13.61 0.19
C GLN A 59 8.12 -13.45 1.11
N THR A 60 7.77 -12.22 1.46
CA THR A 60 6.52 -11.91 2.17
C THR A 60 5.34 -12.06 1.23
N PRO A 61 4.26 -12.75 1.60
CA PRO A 61 3.03 -12.84 0.83
C PRO A 61 2.56 -11.47 0.34
N ILE A 62 2.09 -11.40 -0.92
CA ILE A 62 1.59 -10.16 -1.52
C ILE A 62 0.09 -10.30 -1.81
N ALA A 63 -0.71 -9.38 -1.28
CA ALA A 63 -2.13 -9.22 -1.56
C ALA A 63 -2.34 -8.00 -2.46
N ILE A 64 -2.84 -8.25 -3.67
CA ILE A 64 -3.06 -7.23 -4.70
C ILE A 64 -4.56 -6.95 -4.79
N VAL A 65 -4.95 -5.70 -4.53
CA VAL A 65 -6.34 -5.26 -4.73
C VAL A 65 -6.56 -4.89 -6.19
N SER A 66 -7.50 -5.56 -6.84
CA SER A 66 -7.85 -5.30 -8.23
C SER A 66 -9.37 -5.32 -8.45
N GLN A 67 -9.94 -4.18 -8.77
CA GLN A 67 -11.37 -4.08 -9.07
C GLN A 67 -11.76 -4.69 -10.42
N SER A 68 -10.85 -4.67 -11.38
CA SER A 68 -11.10 -5.10 -12.76
C SER A 68 -10.53 -6.46 -13.13
N LEU A 69 -9.77 -7.11 -12.22
CA LEU A 69 -8.96 -8.32 -12.48
C LEU A 69 -7.93 -8.17 -13.63
N CYS A 70 -7.72 -6.95 -14.13
CA CYS A 70 -6.72 -6.66 -15.14
C CYS A 70 -5.33 -6.51 -14.47
N VAL A 71 -4.74 -7.63 -14.08
CA VAL A 71 -3.39 -7.70 -13.54
C VAL A 71 -2.51 -8.43 -14.56
N ASP A 72 -1.40 -7.82 -14.95
CA ASP A 72 -0.46 -8.43 -15.88
C ASP A 72 0.32 -9.55 -15.19
N THR A 73 0.08 -10.79 -15.60
CA THR A 73 0.72 -11.98 -15.03
C THR A 73 2.17 -12.18 -15.46
N SER A 74 2.68 -11.35 -16.37
CA SER A 74 4.10 -11.35 -16.74
C SER A 74 4.99 -10.55 -15.79
N LEU A 75 4.39 -9.80 -14.86
CA LEU A 75 5.15 -9.04 -13.86
C LEU A 75 5.85 -9.97 -12.87
N GLY A 76 7.06 -9.62 -12.47
CA GLY A 76 7.89 -10.41 -11.55
C GLY A 76 7.25 -10.70 -10.19
N VAL A 77 6.22 -9.96 -9.79
CA VAL A 77 5.45 -10.22 -8.56
C VAL A 77 4.85 -11.63 -8.54
N PHE A 78 4.52 -12.21 -9.70
CA PHE A 78 3.96 -13.56 -9.79
C PHE A 78 5.01 -14.67 -9.57
N ASP A 79 6.30 -14.34 -9.53
CA ASP A 79 7.36 -15.26 -9.09
C ASP A 79 7.45 -15.37 -7.55
N SER A 80 6.61 -14.64 -6.82
CA SER A 80 6.52 -14.72 -5.36
C SER A 80 5.88 -16.04 -4.92
N PRO A 81 6.29 -16.65 -3.79
CA PRO A 81 5.71 -17.90 -3.29
C PRO A 81 4.21 -17.82 -2.99
N THR A 82 3.71 -16.64 -2.64
CA THR A 82 2.29 -16.43 -2.33
C THR A 82 1.82 -15.09 -2.90
N VAL A 83 0.92 -15.17 -3.86
CA VAL A 83 0.22 -14.00 -4.45
C VAL A 83 -1.28 -14.20 -4.24
N ILE A 84 -1.92 -13.19 -3.65
CA ILE A 84 -3.37 -13.15 -3.41
C ILE A 84 -3.96 -12.00 -4.21
N ILE A 85 -5.01 -12.23 -4.94
CA ILE A 85 -5.78 -11.18 -5.63
C ILE A 85 -7.09 -10.98 -4.89
N LEU A 86 -7.30 -9.78 -4.38
CA LEU A 86 -8.54 -9.37 -3.71
C LEU A 86 -9.39 -8.56 -4.69
N THR A 87 -10.63 -8.99 -4.92
CA THR A 87 -11.50 -8.39 -5.94
C THR A 87 -12.97 -8.45 -5.54
N PRO A 88 -13.80 -7.42 -5.87
CA PRO A 88 -15.24 -7.50 -5.71
C PRO A 88 -15.92 -8.37 -6.78
N GLN A 89 -15.21 -8.78 -7.82
CA GLN A 89 -15.78 -9.53 -8.92
C GLN A 89 -15.91 -11.03 -8.60
N SER A 90 -16.98 -11.65 -9.12
CA SER A 90 -17.16 -13.10 -9.00
C SER A 90 -16.05 -13.85 -9.74
N ALA A 91 -15.67 -15.00 -9.19
CA ALA A 91 -14.52 -15.81 -9.61
C ALA A 91 -14.52 -16.33 -11.08
N THR A 92 -15.49 -15.97 -11.91
CA THR A 92 -15.59 -16.45 -13.30
C THR A 92 -14.57 -15.87 -14.27
N SER A 93 -13.89 -14.78 -13.91
CA SER A 93 -12.82 -14.14 -14.74
C SER A 93 -11.40 -14.51 -14.30
N VAL A 94 -11.23 -15.59 -13.55
CA VAL A 94 -10.06 -15.87 -12.70
C VAL A 94 -9.01 -16.79 -13.34
N ASN A 95 -9.33 -17.45 -14.46
CA ASN A 95 -8.50 -18.56 -14.99
C ASN A 95 -7.04 -18.20 -15.26
N SER A 96 -6.76 -17.00 -15.79
CA SER A 96 -5.39 -16.58 -16.08
C SER A 96 -4.57 -16.29 -14.83
N LEU A 97 -5.17 -15.66 -13.82
CA LEU A 97 -4.53 -15.34 -12.55
C LEU A 97 -4.23 -16.60 -11.74
N SER A 98 -5.20 -17.53 -11.70
CA SER A 98 -5.00 -18.82 -11.04
C SER A 98 -3.97 -19.70 -11.76
N ALA A 99 -3.91 -19.65 -13.11
CA ALA A 99 -2.90 -20.34 -13.88
C ALA A 99 -1.49 -19.78 -13.63
N ALA A 100 -1.38 -18.47 -13.29
CA ALA A 100 -0.15 -17.83 -12.86
C ALA A 100 0.19 -18.09 -11.39
N GLY A 101 -0.56 -18.96 -10.68
CA GLY A 101 -0.31 -19.34 -9.28
C GLY A 101 -0.94 -18.42 -8.24
N ALA A 102 -1.72 -17.41 -8.62
CA ALA A 102 -2.37 -16.54 -7.66
C ALA A 102 -3.62 -17.17 -7.04
N GLN A 103 -3.84 -16.93 -5.75
CA GLN A 103 -5.09 -17.20 -5.06
C GLN A 103 -6.04 -16.01 -5.25
N VAL A 104 -7.21 -16.25 -5.83
CA VAL A 104 -8.19 -15.18 -6.02
C VAL A 104 -9.27 -15.27 -4.96
N MET A 105 -9.49 -14.17 -4.24
CA MET A 105 -10.47 -14.06 -3.17
C MET A 105 -11.47 -12.96 -3.49
N SER A 106 -12.77 -13.30 -3.41
CA SER A 106 -13.83 -12.30 -3.52
C SER A 106 -13.98 -11.53 -2.22
N THR A 107 -14.13 -10.20 -2.36
CA THR A 107 -14.38 -9.26 -1.26
C THR A 107 -15.77 -8.62 -1.41
N GLU A 108 -16.77 -9.35 -1.90
CA GLU A 108 -18.17 -8.93 -2.11
C GLU A 108 -18.29 -7.52 -2.73
N ASP A 109 -18.19 -6.45 -1.92
CA ASP A 109 -18.29 -5.06 -2.36
C ASP A 109 -16.91 -4.38 -2.60
N GLY A 110 -15.81 -5.05 -2.26
CA GLY A 110 -14.45 -4.52 -2.41
C GLY A 110 -14.09 -3.41 -1.44
N SER A 111 -14.86 -3.23 -0.36
CA SER A 111 -14.57 -2.23 0.66
C SER A 111 -13.26 -2.51 1.39
N ALA A 112 -12.61 -1.46 1.87
CA ALA A 112 -11.36 -1.57 2.66
C ALA A 112 -11.53 -2.49 3.87
N LYS A 113 -12.70 -2.46 4.53
CA LYS A 113 -13.00 -3.35 5.65
C LYS A 113 -13.01 -4.81 5.23
N GLN A 114 -13.69 -5.17 4.15
CA GLN A 114 -13.73 -6.55 3.67
C GLN A 114 -12.36 -7.05 3.21
N ILE A 115 -11.55 -6.18 2.61
CA ILE A 115 -10.16 -6.48 2.24
C ILE A 115 -9.35 -6.86 3.48
N VAL A 116 -9.40 -6.05 4.54
CA VAL A 116 -8.66 -6.31 5.79
C VAL A 116 -9.21 -7.54 6.51
N ASP A 117 -10.53 -7.69 6.59
CA ASP A 117 -11.19 -8.87 7.22
C ASP A 117 -10.83 -10.17 6.48
N ALA A 118 -10.77 -10.15 5.15
CA ALA A 118 -10.35 -11.30 4.34
C ALA A 118 -8.90 -11.72 4.65
N LEU A 119 -7.98 -10.75 4.74
CA LEU A 119 -6.59 -11.02 5.11
C LEU A 119 -6.47 -11.55 6.55
N HIS A 120 -7.20 -10.98 7.50
CA HIS A 120 -7.25 -11.48 8.88
C HIS A 120 -7.81 -12.91 8.95
N SER A 121 -8.82 -13.24 8.15
CA SER A 121 -9.39 -14.60 8.10
C SER A 121 -8.41 -15.64 7.54
N CYS A 122 -7.43 -15.22 6.74
CA CYS A 122 -6.31 -16.04 6.28
C CYS A 122 -5.19 -16.18 7.34
N GLY A 123 -5.33 -15.55 8.51
CA GLY A 123 -4.34 -15.60 9.59
C GLY A 123 -3.27 -14.50 9.52
N PHE A 124 -3.34 -13.59 8.55
CA PHE A 124 -2.41 -12.47 8.47
C PHE A 124 -2.79 -11.38 9.48
N ASN A 125 -2.01 -11.22 10.53
CA ASN A 125 -2.28 -10.28 11.62
C ASN A 125 -1.49 -8.97 11.49
N ARG A 126 -0.39 -8.99 10.75
CA ARG A 126 0.47 -7.84 10.51
C ARG A 126 0.45 -7.53 9.02
N ILE A 127 -0.27 -6.46 8.67
CA ILE A 127 -0.45 -6.02 7.29
C ILE A 127 0.39 -4.76 7.06
N VAL A 128 1.26 -4.75 6.06
CA VAL A 128 1.87 -3.52 5.56
C VAL A 128 1.19 -3.09 4.27
N CYS A 129 0.60 -1.91 4.25
CA CYS A 129 0.00 -1.31 3.06
C CYS A 129 1.01 -0.41 2.37
N GLU A 130 1.32 -0.71 1.11
CA GLU A 130 2.23 0.05 0.25
C GLU A 130 1.49 0.90 -0.79
N GLY A 131 0.19 1.06 -0.60
CA GLY A 131 -0.65 1.94 -1.41
C GLY A 131 -1.27 1.24 -2.62
N GLY A 132 -1.71 1.92 -3.70
CA GLY A 132 -1.59 3.37 -3.96
C GLY A 132 -2.60 4.29 -3.26
N PRO A 133 -2.70 5.52 -3.77
CA PRO A 133 -3.47 6.57 -3.10
C PRO A 133 -4.92 6.20 -2.80
N GLY A 134 -5.61 5.48 -3.67
CA GLY A 134 -6.97 5.03 -3.44
C GLY A 134 -7.10 4.08 -2.24
N ILE A 135 -6.19 3.11 -2.10
CA ILE A 135 -6.20 2.19 -0.96
C ILE A 135 -5.90 2.93 0.33
N TYR A 136 -4.92 3.85 0.33
CA TYR A 136 -4.65 4.67 1.51
C TYR A 136 -5.90 5.48 1.92
N ALA A 137 -6.57 6.11 0.96
CA ALA A 137 -7.76 6.89 1.23
C ALA A 137 -8.87 6.04 1.86
N ASP A 138 -9.16 4.87 1.30
CA ASP A 138 -10.19 3.98 1.79
C ASP A 138 -9.87 3.40 3.18
N LEU A 139 -8.63 2.99 3.42
CA LEU A 139 -8.19 2.49 4.73
C LEU A 139 -8.23 3.59 5.80
N LEU A 140 -7.77 4.81 5.48
CA LEU A 140 -7.78 5.96 6.40
C LEU A 140 -9.21 6.38 6.74
N ALA A 141 -10.09 6.47 5.74
CA ALA A 141 -11.49 6.86 5.95
C ALA A 141 -12.25 5.89 6.85
N ASN A 142 -11.88 4.62 6.85
CA ASN A 142 -12.53 3.55 7.61
C ASN A 142 -11.81 3.16 8.91
N ASP A 143 -10.88 3.98 9.42
CA ASP A 143 -10.12 3.73 10.65
C ASP A 143 -9.32 2.42 10.67
N LEU A 144 -8.86 1.98 9.51
CA LEU A 144 -8.18 0.69 9.34
C LEU A 144 -6.65 0.78 9.36
N ILE A 145 -6.07 1.98 9.41
CA ILE A 145 -4.62 2.18 9.59
C ILE A 145 -4.33 2.46 11.06
N ASP A 146 -3.53 1.62 11.69
CA ASP A 146 -3.09 1.80 13.07
C ASP A 146 -1.81 2.62 13.17
N VAL A 147 -0.88 2.41 12.23
CA VAL A 147 0.41 3.09 12.17
C VAL A 147 0.69 3.61 10.77
N LEU A 148 1.13 4.85 10.67
CA LEU A 148 1.56 5.47 9.42
C LEU A 148 3.07 5.75 9.49
N HIS A 149 3.82 5.16 8.57
CA HIS A 149 5.21 5.52 8.28
C HIS A 149 5.22 6.47 7.09
N LEU A 150 5.69 7.68 7.31
CA LEU A 150 5.76 8.71 6.28
C LEU A 150 7.20 9.19 6.11
N THR A 151 7.72 9.00 4.91
CA THR A 151 8.99 9.56 4.46
C THR A 151 8.70 10.84 3.70
N ILE A 152 9.40 11.93 4.04
CA ILE A 152 9.31 13.19 3.33
C ILE A 152 10.63 13.45 2.62
N ASP A 153 10.59 13.39 1.30
CA ASP A 153 11.68 13.78 0.41
C ASP A 153 11.77 15.31 0.38
N PRO A 154 12.97 15.91 0.54
CA PRO A 154 13.14 17.35 0.62
C PRO A 154 13.03 18.04 -0.75
N SER A 155 12.17 17.54 -1.62
CA SER A 155 11.96 18.11 -2.95
C SER A 155 10.57 18.71 -3.12
N VAL A 156 10.44 19.55 -4.14
CA VAL A 156 9.17 20.09 -4.62
C VAL A 156 8.94 19.52 -6.01
N GLY A 157 7.78 18.89 -6.20
CA GLY A 157 7.46 18.16 -7.42
C GLY A 157 7.13 19.03 -8.63
N SER A 158 7.08 18.37 -9.79
CA SER A 158 6.68 18.93 -11.09
C SER A 158 5.23 18.57 -11.45
N ALA A 159 4.77 19.01 -12.63
CA ALA A 159 3.40 18.87 -13.12
C ALA A 159 2.89 17.42 -13.26
N ASP A 160 3.78 16.41 -13.29
CA ASP A 160 3.43 14.99 -13.45
C ASP A 160 3.23 14.25 -12.11
N ALA A 161 3.21 15.00 -11.00
CA ALA A 161 3.09 14.43 -9.66
C ALA A 161 1.62 14.17 -9.29
N HIS A 162 1.32 13.00 -8.72
CA HIS A 162 0.07 12.80 -8.00
C HIS A 162 0.12 13.51 -6.65
N TRP A 163 -0.70 14.53 -6.50
CA TRP A 163 -0.77 15.38 -5.31
C TRP A 163 -1.83 14.90 -4.34
N GLY A 164 -1.41 14.57 -3.13
CA GLY A 164 -2.29 14.30 -2.01
C GLY A 164 -3.20 13.09 -2.17
N LEU A 165 -3.96 12.82 -1.14
CA LEU A 165 -5.04 11.83 -1.15
C LEU A 165 -6.36 12.51 -1.51
N THR A 166 -7.17 11.85 -2.32
CA THR A 166 -8.55 12.26 -2.58
C THR A 166 -9.50 11.27 -1.92
N PHE A 167 -10.57 11.77 -1.31
CA PHE A 167 -11.56 11.00 -0.57
C PHE A 167 -12.95 11.20 -1.19
N PRO A 168 -13.19 10.71 -2.40
CA PRO A 168 -14.42 11.02 -3.15
C PRO A 168 -15.68 10.49 -2.46
N SER A 169 -15.57 9.38 -1.74
CA SER A 169 -16.70 8.76 -1.02
C SER A 169 -16.82 9.21 0.44
N HIS A 170 -15.89 10.04 0.93
CA HIS A 170 -15.80 10.44 2.33
C HIS A 170 -15.41 11.93 2.41
N PRO A 171 -16.31 12.87 2.04
CA PRO A 171 -15.95 14.28 1.91
C PRO A 171 -15.63 14.97 3.24
N GLU A 172 -16.12 14.43 4.36
CA GLU A 172 -15.95 15.04 5.69
C GLU A 172 -15.51 13.98 6.69
N PHE A 173 -14.19 13.86 6.90
CA PHE A 173 -13.66 13.10 8.01
C PHE A 173 -12.36 13.74 8.49
N LEU A 174 -12.06 13.55 9.79
CA LEU A 174 -10.80 13.93 10.41
C LEU A 174 -10.28 12.73 11.19
N ARG A 175 -9.01 12.40 10.99
CA ARG A 175 -8.30 11.38 11.76
C ARG A 175 -7.07 12.00 12.39
N GLU A 176 -6.90 11.74 13.67
CA GLU A 176 -5.77 12.26 14.43
C GLU A 176 -4.75 11.13 14.64
N PHE A 177 -3.49 11.47 14.43
CA PHE A 177 -2.36 10.59 14.66
C PHE A 177 -1.39 11.26 15.63
N GLN A 178 -0.82 10.48 16.52
CA GLN A 178 0.21 10.92 17.44
C GLN A 178 1.59 10.52 16.91
N LEU A 179 2.52 11.46 16.89
CA LEU A 179 3.92 11.20 16.51
C LEU A 179 4.57 10.29 17.56
N GLU A 180 5.06 9.12 17.12
CA GLU A 180 5.82 8.18 17.98
C GLU A 180 7.33 8.30 17.77
N HIS A 181 7.75 8.59 16.52
CA HIS A 181 9.17 8.63 16.19
C HIS A 181 9.43 9.55 15.01
N VAL A 182 10.60 10.19 15.01
CA VAL A 182 11.11 10.98 13.90
C VAL A 182 12.63 10.77 13.78
N ALA A 183 13.11 10.66 12.56
CA ALA A 183 14.53 10.60 12.24
C ALA A 183 14.80 11.37 10.95
N THR A 184 16.06 11.76 10.75
CA THR A 184 16.52 12.43 9.52
C THR A 184 17.81 11.80 9.03
N THR A 185 18.07 11.90 7.74
CA THR A 185 19.33 11.54 7.13
C THR A 185 20.15 12.77 6.76
N SER A 186 21.42 12.58 6.44
CA SER A 186 22.34 13.70 6.06
C SER A 186 21.93 14.40 4.78
N ASP A 187 21.15 13.75 3.91
CA ASP A 187 20.56 14.31 2.69
C ASP A 187 19.17 14.93 2.92
N SER A 188 18.83 15.21 4.19
CA SER A 188 17.63 15.93 4.61
C SER A 188 16.30 15.19 4.41
N MET A 189 16.30 13.87 4.21
CA MET A 189 15.08 13.07 4.28
C MET A 189 14.54 13.07 5.70
N LEU A 190 13.23 13.18 5.85
CA LEU A 190 12.53 13.08 7.14
C LEU A 190 11.72 11.79 7.18
N PHE A 191 11.96 10.99 8.20
CA PHE A 191 11.21 9.77 8.49
C PHE A 191 10.37 9.97 9.73
N SER A 192 9.07 9.71 9.64
CA SER A 192 8.17 9.84 10.77
C SER A 192 7.28 8.60 10.91
N ARG A 193 7.01 8.23 12.18
CA ARG A 193 6.05 7.19 12.50
C ARG A 193 4.98 7.79 13.40
N TYR A 194 3.74 7.63 12.95
CA TYR A 194 2.56 8.09 13.67
C TYR A 194 1.67 6.90 14.03
N ARG A 195 1.04 6.97 15.19
CA ARG A 195 0.01 6.02 15.62
C ARG A 195 -1.35 6.70 15.65
N ARG A 196 -2.37 6.02 15.17
CA ARG A 196 -3.76 6.50 15.20
C ARG A 196 -4.20 6.70 16.67
N VAL A 197 -4.83 7.84 16.91
CA VAL A 197 -5.47 8.12 18.20
C VAL A 197 -6.85 7.46 18.20
N THR A 198 -7.05 6.46 19.08
CA THR A 198 -8.37 5.87 19.33
C THR A 198 -9.09 6.70 20.38
N ARG A 199 -10.23 7.25 20.01
CA ARG A 199 -11.14 7.96 20.94
C ARG A 199 -12.11 6.99 21.58
#